data_e41e46401ae25a7d8cd0009fb194fd56
#
_entry.id   e41e46401ae25a7d8cd0009fb194fd56
#
_cell.length_a   1.000
_cell.length_b   1.000
_cell.length_c   1.000
_cell.angle_alpha   90.00
_cell.angle_beta   90.00
_cell.angle_gamma   90.00
#
_symmetry.space_group_name_H-M   'P 1'
#
loop_
_entity.id
_entity.type
_entity.pdbx_description
1 polymer ?
#
loop_
_entity_poly.entity_id
_entity_poly.type
_entity_poly.pdbx_seq_one_letter_code
_entity_poly.pdbx_strand_id
1 'polypeptide(L)'
;MKSVLILALVFLLMLFSGCGARQTDESKVIDMTHSFDEQTIYWPTAQPFHWEKEAWGQSAGGYWYSAGRYSASEHGGTHLDSPIHFGEGKSTIDQIPLSRLMGPAVVIDITAACASAPDYQLTAADITAWEQAHGEIPAGAIVLVKTGWSKFWPDRKRYLGSDVPGDTANLHFPGLSREAAEFLAKKREIDGLGIDTASMDPGSSMDFIAHQILNGANIYGLENVANLEQLPAKGATLLALPMKIKGGTGGPVRIIAFLP
;
A
#
# COMPACT_ATOMS: atom_id res chain seq x y z
N MET A 1 -47.27 14.75 -51.38
CA MET A 1 -46.32 13.65 -50.98
C MET A 1 -44.88 14.12 -50.78
N LYS A 2 -44.59 15.37 -50.33
CA LYS A 2 -43.20 15.87 -50.11
C LYS A 2 -42.92 16.31 -48.66
N SER A 3 -43.90 16.20 -47.75
CA SER A 3 -43.76 16.70 -46.36
C SER A 3 -43.52 15.60 -45.31
N VAL A 4 -43.52 14.32 -45.64
CA VAL A 4 -43.38 13.21 -44.70
C VAL A 4 -41.91 12.69 -44.63
N LEU A 5 -41.07 13.06 -45.62
CA LEU A 5 -39.69 12.55 -45.68
C LEU A 5 -38.67 13.35 -44.85
N ILE A 6 -39.03 14.57 -44.37
CA ILE A 6 -38.14 15.44 -43.61
C ILE A 6 -38.19 15.15 -42.08
N LEU A 7 -39.28 14.57 -41.58
CA LEU A 7 -39.43 14.27 -40.15
C LEU A 7 -38.66 12.99 -39.72
N ALA A 8 -38.37 12.07 -40.63
CA ALA A 8 -37.67 10.83 -40.32
C ALA A 8 -36.13 11.01 -40.19
N LEU A 9 -35.55 12.06 -40.78
CA LEU A 9 -34.12 12.31 -40.77
C LEU A 9 -33.64 13.04 -39.50
N VAL A 10 -34.56 13.75 -38.80
CA VAL A 10 -34.21 14.46 -37.56
C VAL A 10 -34.23 13.53 -36.33
N PHE A 11 -34.98 12.42 -36.40
CA PHE A 11 -35.07 11.47 -35.27
C PHE A 11 -33.91 10.46 -35.22
N LEU A 12 -33.13 10.32 -36.30
CA LEU A 12 -31.99 9.40 -36.36
C LEU A 12 -30.67 10.04 -35.86
N LEU A 13 -30.63 11.35 -35.67
CA LEU A 13 -29.44 12.09 -35.19
C LEU A 13 -29.37 12.26 -33.68
N MET A 14 -30.41 11.84 -32.92
CA MET A 14 -30.40 11.96 -31.46
C MET A 14 -30.03 10.67 -30.70
N LEU A 15 -29.63 9.60 -31.37
CA LEU A 15 -29.25 8.33 -30.70
C LEU A 15 -27.76 8.09 -30.61
N PHE A 16 -26.91 9.06 -30.98
CA PHE A 16 -25.46 9.03 -30.74
C PHE A 16 -25.01 10.03 -29.69
N SER A 17 -25.84 10.27 -28.67
CA SER A 17 -25.40 11.03 -27.50
C SER A 17 -24.68 10.10 -26.52
N GLY A 18 -23.38 9.94 -26.77
CA GLY A 18 -22.38 9.92 -25.70
C GLY A 18 -22.45 8.75 -24.74
N CYS A 19 -21.95 7.58 -25.13
CA CYS A 19 -21.13 6.84 -24.19
C CYS A 19 -19.79 7.58 -24.11
N GLY A 20 -19.77 8.72 -23.43
CA GLY A 20 -18.53 9.37 -23.02
C GLY A 20 -17.87 8.42 -22.05
N ALA A 21 -16.84 7.70 -22.51
CA ALA A 21 -15.91 7.04 -21.59
C ALA A 21 -15.53 8.10 -20.55
N ARG A 22 -15.85 7.87 -19.26
CA ARG A 22 -15.36 8.71 -18.18
C ARG A 22 -13.85 8.64 -18.28
N GLN A 23 -13.23 9.64 -18.86
CA GLN A 23 -11.79 9.76 -18.86
C GLN A 23 -11.40 9.97 -17.39
N THR A 24 -10.66 9.02 -16.84
CA THR A 24 -10.12 9.15 -15.49
C THR A 24 -9.21 10.37 -15.51
N ASP A 25 -9.46 11.33 -14.65
CA ASP A 25 -8.58 12.47 -14.47
C ASP A 25 -7.28 11.95 -13.81
N GLU A 26 -6.25 11.80 -14.61
CA GLU A 26 -4.95 11.27 -14.16
C GLU A 26 -4.32 12.09 -13.05
N SER A 27 -4.65 13.38 -12.95
CA SER A 27 -4.17 14.25 -11.86
C SER A 27 -4.76 13.89 -10.49
N LYS A 28 -5.84 13.08 -10.48
CA LYS A 28 -6.50 12.58 -9.27
C LYS A 28 -6.09 11.16 -8.90
N VAL A 29 -5.14 10.56 -9.61
CA VAL A 29 -4.69 9.20 -9.36
C VAL A 29 -3.24 9.24 -8.90
N ILE A 30 -2.99 8.77 -7.67
CA ILE A 30 -1.65 8.72 -7.07
C ILE A 30 -1.18 7.27 -7.04
N ASP A 31 -0.01 7.01 -7.63
CA ASP A 31 0.70 5.75 -7.48
C ASP A 31 1.50 5.76 -6.17
N MET A 32 1.17 4.85 -5.28
CA MET A 32 1.76 4.77 -3.95
C MET A 32 2.71 3.58 -3.81
N THR A 33 3.36 3.20 -4.91
CA THR A 33 4.20 2.00 -5.00
C THR A 33 5.61 2.37 -5.45
N HIS A 34 6.62 1.93 -4.74
CA HIS A 34 8.01 1.99 -5.21
C HIS A 34 8.24 0.97 -6.32
N SER A 35 9.04 1.34 -7.33
CA SER A 35 9.47 0.41 -8.37
C SER A 35 10.35 -0.70 -7.77
N PHE A 36 10.23 -1.91 -8.33
CA PHE A 36 11.07 -3.04 -7.93
C PHE A 36 12.30 -3.13 -8.84
N ASP A 37 13.47 -3.12 -8.23
CA ASP A 37 14.78 -3.30 -8.86
C ASP A 37 15.79 -3.88 -7.86
N GLU A 38 17.08 -3.92 -8.22
CA GLU A 38 18.16 -4.42 -7.38
C GLU A 38 18.41 -3.57 -6.11
N GLN A 39 17.85 -2.34 -6.03
CA GLN A 39 17.97 -1.45 -4.88
C GLN A 39 16.75 -1.57 -3.95
N THR A 40 15.73 -2.33 -4.34
CA THR A 40 14.53 -2.54 -3.54
C THR A 40 14.89 -3.04 -2.15
N ILE A 41 14.39 -2.33 -1.13
CA ILE A 41 14.69 -2.65 0.26
C ILE A 41 13.85 -3.83 0.71
N TYR A 42 14.54 -4.83 1.24
CA TYR A 42 14.00 -6.02 1.90
C TYR A 42 14.47 -6.08 3.34
N TRP A 43 13.76 -6.81 4.17
CA TRP A 43 14.21 -7.12 5.53
C TRP A 43 15.63 -7.71 5.49
N PRO A 44 16.53 -7.40 6.45
CA PRO A 44 17.95 -7.78 6.35
C PRO A 44 18.25 -9.25 6.14
N THR A 45 17.34 -10.14 6.56
CA THR A 45 17.49 -11.60 6.43
C THR A 45 16.71 -12.19 5.25
N ALA A 46 15.93 -11.37 4.53
CA ALA A 46 15.12 -11.83 3.43
C ALA A 46 15.91 -11.87 2.12
N GLN A 47 15.48 -12.74 1.18
CA GLN A 47 16.04 -12.76 -0.17
C GLN A 47 15.61 -11.51 -0.93
N PRO A 48 16.55 -10.69 -1.45
CA PRO A 48 16.23 -9.48 -2.19
C PRO A 48 15.58 -9.79 -3.54
N PHE A 49 15.00 -8.76 -4.14
CA PHE A 49 14.48 -8.83 -5.50
C PHE A 49 15.62 -9.00 -6.50
N HIS A 50 15.47 -9.95 -7.40
CA HIS A 50 16.37 -10.16 -8.52
C HIS A 50 15.54 -10.31 -9.79
N TRP A 51 15.93 -9.56 -10.82
CA TRP A 51 15.29 -9.64 -12.14
C TRP A 51 16.33 -9.90 -13.22
N GLU A 52 16.05 -10.84 -14.10
CA GLU A 52 16.93 -11.18 -15.22
C GLU A 52 16.17 -11.22 -16.55
N LYS A 53 16.87 -10.86 -17.63
CA LYS A 53 16.36 -10.96 -18.99
C LYS A 53 16.54 -12.39 -19.47
N GLU A 54 15.46 -13.08 -19.82
CA GLU A 54 15.50 -14.39 -20.48
C GLU A 54 15.56 -14.25 -22.01
N ALA A 55 14.84 -13.25 -22.57
CA ALA A 55 14.88 -12.91 -23.98
C ALA A 55 14.72 -11.40 -24.14
N TRP A 56 15.48 -10.81 -25.09
CA TRP A 56 15.40 -9.35 -25.29
C TRP A 56 15.94 -8.97 -26.68
N GLY A 57 15.10 -8.97 -27.74
CA GLY A 57 15.51 -8.61 -29.09
C GLY A 57 14.65 -9.17 -30.19
N GLN A 58 15.16 -9.07 -31.42
CA GLN A 58 14.53 -9.65 -32.60
C GLN A 58 14.63 -11.18 -32.54
N SER A 59 13.51 -11.87 -32.73
CA SER A 59 13.47 -13.32 -32.85
C SER A 59 13.92 -13.78 -34.25
N ALA A 60 14.21 -15.06 -34.38
CA ALA A 60 14.48 -15.67 -35.71
C ALA A 60 13.28 -15.56 -36.67
N GLY A 61 12.07 -15.35 -36.17
CA GLY A 61 10.86 -15.15 -36.98
C GLY A 61 10.61 -13.69 -37.38
N GLY A 62 11.54 -12.77 -37.09
CA GLY A 62 11.48 -11.37 -37.55
C GLY A 62 10.56 -10.47 -36.70
N TYR A 63 10.16 -10.89 -35.50
CA TYR A 63 9.38 -10.07 -34.57
C TYR A 63 10.18 -9.80 -33.29
N TRP A 64 9.87 -8.68 -32.61
CA TRP A 64 10.42 -8.36 -31.30
C TRP A 64 9.85 -9.28 -30.25
N TYR A 65 10.71 -9.83 -29.38
CA TYR A 65 10.32 -10.61 -28.20
C TYR A 65 11.18 -10.23 -26.99
N SER A 66 10.52 -9.96 -25.86
CA SER A 66 11.19 -9.71 -24.59
C SER A 66 10.49 -10.46 -23.48
N ALA A 67 11.27 -11.11 -22.63
CA ALA A 67 10.81 -11.81 -21.43
C ALA A 67 11.84 -11.68 -20.33
N GLY A 68 11.37 -11.61 -19.10
CA GLY A 68 12.20 -11.59 -17.90
C GLY A 68 11.63 -12.53 -16.85
N ARG A 69 12.50 -12.88 -15.91
CA ARG A 69 12.17 -13.65 -14.72
C ARG A 69 12.56 -12.87 -13.48
N TYR A 70 11.79 -12.98 -12.41
CA TYR A 70 12.19 -12.43 -11.12
C TYR A 70 12.03 -13.47 -10.00
N SER A 71 12.79 -13.24 -8.92
CA SER A 71 12.68 -13.98 -7.65
C SER A 71 12.88 -13.01 -6.49
N ALA A 72 12.16 -13.26 -5.38
CA ALA A 72 12.24 -12.48 -4.15
C ALA A 72 11.54 -13.20 -3.00
N SER A 73 11.77 -12.75 -1.76
CA SER A 73 10.87 -13.06 -0.65
C SER A 73 9.53 -12.34 -0.82
N GLU A 74 8.45 -12.81 -0.17
CA GLU A 74 7.12 -12.21 -0.26
C GLU A 74 7.07 -10.80 0.35
N HIS A 75 7.89 -10.55 1.39
CA HIS A 75 7.93 -9.32 2.19
C HIS A 75 9.13 -8.46 1.80
N GLY A 76 8.88 -7.38 1.09
CA GLY A 76 9.88 -6.40 0.66
C GLY A 76 9.39 -5.52 -0.47
N GLY A 77 10.05 -4.37 -0.67
CA GLY A 77 9.47 -3.32 -1.51
C GLY A 77 8.12 -2.87 -0.98
N THR A 78 7.31 -2.22 -1.81
CA THR A 78 5.92 -1.95 -1.45
C THR A 78 5.13 -3.25 -1.52
N HIS A 79 4.69 -3.77 -0.37
CA HIS A 79 4.04 -5.07 -0.28
C HIS A 79 2.86 -5.06 0.71
N LEU A 80 2.07 -6.14 0.65
CA LEU A 80 0.98 -6.41 1.58
C LEU A 80 1.35 -7.62 2.45
N ASP A 81 1.22 -7.46 3.77
CA ASP A 81 1.24 -8.54 4.74
C ASP A 81 -0.17 -9.06 4.94
N SER A 82 -0.41 -10.30 4.59
CA SER A 82 -1.71 -10.91 4.88
C SER A 82 -1.82 -11.29 6.37
N PRO A 83 -3.04 -11.35 6.91
CA PRO A 83 -3.23 -11.62 8.34
C PRO A 83 -2.56 -12.90 8.86
N ILE A 84 -2.38 -13.92 8.02
CA ILE A 84 -1.69 -15.17 8.41
C ILE A 84 -0.22 -14.93 8.77
N HIS A 85 0.39 -13.82 8.34
CA HIS A 85 1.81 -13.54 8.56
C HIS A 85 2.20 -13.62 10.05
N PHE A 86 1.41 -12.98 10.93
CA PHE A 86 1.57 -13.07 12.40
C PHE A 86 0.30 -13.55 13.12
N GLY A 87 -0.76 -13.90 12.40
CA GLY A 87 -2.03 -14.40 12.95
C GLY A 87 -2.29 -15.85 12.56
N GLU A 88 -2.00 -16.82 13.45
CA GLU A 88 -2.29 -18.23 13.21
C GLU A 88 -3.76 -18.45 12.83
N GLY A 89 -4.00 -19.18 11.72
CA GLY A 89 -5.34 -19.51 11.21
C GLY A 89 -6.09 -18.31 10.60
N LYS A 90 -5.44 -17.17 10.38
CA LYS A 90 -6.02 -15.99 9.72
C LYS A 90 -5.94 -16.09 8.20
N SER A 91 -6.49 -15.09 7.51
CA SER A 91 -6.57 -15.08 6.05
C SER A 91 -5.19 -15.05 5.40
N THR A 92 -4.96 -15.94 4.43
CA THR A 92 -3.84 -15.84 3.49
C THR A 92 -4.14 -14.79 2.43
N ILE A 93 -3.13 -14.35 1.67
CA ILE A 93 -3.25 -13.23 0.74
C ILE A 93 -4.32 -13.46 -0.34
N ASP A 94 -4.49 -14.71 -0.80
CA ASP A 94 -5.51 -15.08 -1.78
C ASP A 94 -6.94 -15.16 -1.20
N GLN A 95 -7.07 -15.17 0.12
CA GLN A 95 -8.33 -15.25 0.84
C GLN A 95 -8.88 -13.87 1.25
N ILE A 96 -8.09 -12.79 1.15
CA ILE A 96 -8.56 -11.44 1.47
C ILE A 96 -9.63 -11.03 0.45
N PRO A 97 -10.89 -10.71 0.88
CA PRO A 97 -11.93 -10.28 -0.04
C PRO A 97 -11.58 -8.97 -0.74
N LEU A 98 -11.92 -8.83 -2.02
CA LEU A 98 -11.68 -7.59 -2.79
C LEU A 98 -12.31 -6.36 -2.13
N SER A 99 -13.46 -6.53 -1.46
CA SER A 99 -14.12 -5.45 -0.74
C SER A 99 -13.27 -4.86 0.40
N ARG A 100 -12.32 -5.62 0.92
CA ARG A 100 -11.37 -5.15 1.95
C ARG A 100 -10.10 -4.54 1.38
N LEU A 101 -9.79 -4.81 0.11
CA LEU A 101 -8.62 -4.26 -0.58
C LEU A 101 -8.89 -2.88 -1.21
N MET A 102 -10.10 -2.34 -1.02
CA MET A 102 -10.50 -1.03 -1.47
C MET A 102 -11.38 -0.36 -0.41
N GLY A 103 -11.00 0.84 0.02
CA GLY A 103 -11.75 1.56 1.06
C GLY A 103 -11.35 3.02 1.22
N PRO A 104 -12.00 3.73 2.14
CA PRO A 104 -11.62 5.09 2.49
C PRO A 104 -10.18 5.13 3.02
N ALA A 105 -9.35 6.02 2.46
CA ALA A 105 -8.02 6.30 2.98
C ALA A 105 -8.10 7.30 4.14
N VAL A 106 -7.48 6.96 5.26
CA VAL A 106 -7.28 7.83 6.42
C VAL A 106 -5.79 8.01 6.63
N VAL A 107 -5.29 9.24 6.59
CA VAL A 107 -3.85 9.53 6.74
C VAL A 107 -3.60 10.20 8.09
N ILE A 108 -2.89 9.51 8.97
CA ILE A 108 -2.43 10.03 10.26
C ILE A 108 -0.98 10.50 10.09
N ASP A 109 -0.78 11.81 10.15
CA ASP A 109 0.53 12.44 9.92
C ASP A 109 1.28 12.63 11.24
N ILE A 110 2.37 11.87 11.42
CA ILE A 110 3.29 11.98 12.55
C ILE A 110 4.70 12.42 12.11
N THR A 111 4.81 13.01 10.91
CA THR A 111 6.10 13.42 10.32
C THR A 111 6.92 14.32 11.26
N ALA A 112 6.26 15.29 11.94
CA ALA A 112 6.94 16.21 12.84
C ALA A 112 7.52 15.49 14.08
N ALA A 113 6.82 14.53 14.64
CA ALA A 113 7.30 13.71 15.76
C ALA A 113 8.47 12.83 15.34
N CYS A 114 8.36 12.16 14.18
CA CYS A 114 9.41 11.32 13.62
C CYS A 114 10.68 12.10 13.26
N ALA A 115 10.54 13.36 12.81
CA ALA A 115 11.70 14.22 12.54
C ALA A 115 12.51 14.54 13.80
N SER A 116 11.85 14.58 14.97
CA SER A 116 12.48 14.85 16.26
C SER A 116 12.95 13.59 16.97
N ALA A 117 12.30 12.44 16.71
CA ALA A 117 12.60 11.15 17.31
C ALA A 117 12.47 10.06 16.22
N PRO A 118 13.59 9.60 15.63
CA PRO A 118 13.57 8.62 14.53
C PRO A 118 12.86 7.30 14.86
N ASP A 119 12.87 6.88 16.12
CA ASP A 119 12.19 5.68 16.60
C ASP A 119 10.81 6.00 17.21
N TYR A 120 10.17 7.11 16.78
CA TYR A 120 8.85 7.47 17.26
C TYR A 120 7.83 6.38 16.94
N GLN A 121 6.96 6.13 17.91
CA GLN A 121 5.86 5.18 17.76
C GLN A 121 4.53 5.94 17.76
N LEU A 122 3.71 5.73 16.72
CA LEU A 122 2.33 6.22 16.70
C LEU A 122 1.64 5.79 18.01
N THR A 123 1.01 6.72 18.70
CA THR A 123 0.30 6.47 19.96
C THR A 123 -1.22 6.48 19.78
N ALA A 124 -1.96 5.92 20.74
CA ALA A 124 -3.42 6.05 20.79
C ALA A 124 -3.86 7.52 20.93
N ALA A 125 -3.01 8.37 21.53
CA ALA A 125 -3.28 9.81 21.67
C ALA A 125 -3.21 10.50 20.31
N ASP A 126 -2.26 10.14 19.43
CA ASP A 126 -2.17 10.68 18.06
C ASP A 126 -3.42 10.34 17.25
N ILE A 127 -3.90 9.08 17.37
CA ILE A 127 -5.13 8.64 16.71
C ILE A 127 -6.33 9.45 17.23
N THR A 128 -6.43 9.63 18.53
CA THR A 128 -7.52 10.40 19.16
C THR A 128 -7.47 11.87 18.74
N ALA A 129 -6.29 12.47 18.67
CA ALA A 129 -6.11 13.84 18.19
C ALA A 129 -6.52 13.99 16.72
N TRP A 130 -6.17 13.00 15.87
CA TRP A 130 -6.62 12.97 14.49
C TRP A 130 -8.16 12.91 14.42
N GLU A 131 -8.80 12.05 15.21
CA GLU A 131 -10.26 11.92 15.23
C GLU A 131 -10.97 13.18 15.75
N GLN A 132 -10.40 13.88 16.71
CA GLN A 132 -10.93 15.17 17.15
C GLN A 132 -10.96 16.21 16.04
N ALA A 133 -9.95 16.20 15.16
CA ALA A 133 -9.85 17.14 14.06
C ALA A 133 -10.67 16.74 12.83
N HIS A 134 -10.85 15.44 12.58
CA HIS A 134 -11.37 14.93 11.31
C HIS A 134 -12.64 14.07 11.45
N GLY A 135 -13.04 13.74 12.65
CA GLY A 135 -14.11 12.77 12.94
C GLY A 135 -13.59 11.35 13.10
N GLU A 136 -14.41 10.47 13.58
CA GLU A 136 -14.07 9.06 13.85
C GLU A 136 -13.61 8.35 12.56
N ILE A 137 -12.62 7.47 12.68
CA ILE A 137 -12.14 6.61 11.57
C ILE A 137 -13.30 5.75 11.10
N PRO A 138 -13.69 5.82 9.81
CA PRO A 138 -14.85 5.08 9.31
C PRO A 138 -14.57 3.58 9.26
N ALA A 139 -15.62 2.76 9.40
CA ALA A 139 -15.53 1.32 9.18
C ALA A 139 -15.08 1.01 7.75
N GLY A 140 -14.26 -0.03 7.59
CA GLY A 140 -13.66 -0.41 6.31
C GLY A 140 -12.56 0.54 5.83
N ALA A 141 -12.09 1.45 6.67
CA ALA A 141 -10.96 2.33 6.31
C ALA A 141 -9.65 1.55 6.18
N ILE A 142 -8.79 2.05 5.30
CA ILE A 142 -7.37 1.70 5.26
C ILE A 142 -6.64 2.89 5.89
N VAL A 143 -6.10 2.68 7.09
CA VAL A 143 -5.40 3.70 7.87
C VAL A 143 -3.95 3.74 7.41
N LEU A 144 -3.47 4.92 7.02
CA LEU A 144 -2.11 5.16 6.53
C LEU A 144 -1.36 6.04 7.54
N VAL A 145 -0.26 5.54 8.05
CA VAL A 145 0.63 6.27 8.98
C VAL A 145 1.72 6.94 8.16
N LYS A 146 1.68 8.28 8.10
CA LYS A 146 2.69 9.07 7.40
C LYS A 146 3.78 9.50 8.37
N THR A 147 4.93 8.87 8.27
CA THR A 147 6.12 9.19 9.07
C THR A 147 7.08 10.16 8.36
N GLY A 148 6.95 10.28 7.03
CA GLY A 148 7.87 11.00 6.17
C GLY A 148 9.18 10.25 5.94
N TRP A 149 9.18 8.94 6.20
CA TRP A 149 10.37 8.08 6.08
C TRP A 149 10.68 7.70 4.65
N SER A 150 9.68 7.63 3.77
CA SER A 150 9.83 7.31 2.35
C SER A 150 10.83 8.21 1.62
N LYS A 151 11.12 9.41 2.14
CA LYS A 151 12.18 10.32 1.62
C LYS A 151 13.59 9.71 1.64
N PHE A 152 13.81 8.65 2.42
CA PHE A 152 15.09 7.96 2.50
C PHE A 152 15.21 6.79 1.52
N TRP A 153 14.10 6.40 0.86
CA TRP A 153 14.11 5.37 -0.16
C TRP A 153 14.92 5.79 -1.39
N PRO A 154 15.79 4.92 -1.99
CA PRO A 154 16.14 3.55 -1.59
C PRO A 154 17.46 3.46 -0.81
N ASP A 155 17.86 4.51 -0.07
CA ASP A 155 19.09 4.48 0.76
C ASP A 155 18.87 3.56 1.97
N ARG A 156 19.32 2.31 1.85
CA ARG A 156 19.10 1.27 2.85
C ARG A 156 19.58 1.67 4.24
N LYS A 157 20.75 2.32 4.35
CA LYS A 157 21.31 2.72 5.63
C LYS A 157 20.46 3.77 6.32
N ARG A 158 19.99 4.77 5.58
CA ARG A 158 19.13 5.82 6.13
C ARG A 158 17.72 5.31 6.40
N TYR A 159 17.24 4.38 5.57
CA TYR A 159 15.88 3.86 5.65
C TYR A 159 15.70 2.81 6.75
N LEU A 160 16.66 1.89 6.91
CA LEU A 160 16.59 0.82 7.90
C LEU A 160 17.38 1.12 9.19
N GLY A 161 18.35 2.07 9.14
CA GLY A 161 19.34 2.28 10.22
C GLY A 161 20.63 1.49 10.00
N SER A 162 20.58 0.37 9.25
CA SER A 162 21.73 -0.47 8.92
C SER A 162 21.71 -0.90 7.46
N ASP A 163 22.87 -0.95 6.83
CA ASP A 163 23.10 -1.53 5.50
C ASP A 163 23.84 -2.89 5.54
N VAL A 164 24.09 -3.40 6.74
CA VAL A 164 24.77 -4.68 6.95
C VAL A 164 23.80 -5.84 6.71
N PRO A 165 24.12 -6.78 5.80
CA PRO A 165 23.29 -7.95 5.58
C PRO A 165 23.10 -8.78 6.86
N GLY A 166 21.86 -9.16 7.17
CA GLY A 166 21.50 -9.94 8.34
C GLY A 166 21.42 -9.15 9.66
N ASP A 167 21.76 -7.85 9.65
CA ASP A 167 21.69 -7.00 10.84
C ASP A 167 20.23 -6.59 11.13
N THR A 168 19.61 -7.26 12.08
CA THR A 168 18.28 -6.94 12.60
C THR A 168 18.32 -6.25 13.96
N ALA A 169 19.50 -6.14 14.59
CA ALA A 169 19.63 -5.58 15.93
C ALA A 169 19.78 -4.05 15.96
N ASN A 170 20.22 -3.47 14.83
CA ASN A 170 20.51 -2.04 14.72
C ASN A 170 19.54 -1.32 13.76
N LEU A 171 18.30 -1.81 13.66
CA LEU A 171 17.29 -1.16 12.85
C LEU A 171 16.66 0.00 13.61
N HIS A 172 16.51 1.14 12.93
CA HIS A 172 15.98 2.40 13.47
C HIS A 172 15.06 3.07 12.46
N PHE A 173 13.76 2.97 12.67
CA PHE A 173 12.72 3.65 11.93
C PHE A 173 11.40 3.67 12.73
N PRO A 174 10.49 4.62 12.46
CA PRO A 174 9.22 4.73 13.15
C PRO A 174 8.29 3.53 12.91
N GLY A 175 7.38 3.31 13.86
CA GLY A 175 6.32 2.30 13.76
C GLY A 175 5.14 2.62 14.67
N LEU A 176 4.38 1.59 15.04
CA LEU A 176 3.24 1.69 15.95
C LEU A 176 3.63 1.25 17.36
N SER A 177 3.05 1.91 18.36
CA SER A 177 3.03 1.39 19.72
C SER A 177 2.01 0.27 19.86
N ARG A 178 2.16 -0.56 20.91
CA ARG A 178 1.17 -1.56 21.30
C ARG A 178 -0.22 -0.96 21.46
N GLU A 179 -0.31 0.18 22.16
CA GLU A 179 -1.57 0.85 22.48
C GLU A 179 -2.27 1.37 21.21
N ALA A 180 -1.53 1.87 20.23
CA ALA A 180 -2.08 2.29 18.96
C ALA A 180 -2.62 1.09 18.16
N ALA A 181 -1.86 0.00 18.08
CA ALA A 181 -2.31 -1.22 17.42
C ALA A 181 -3.59 -1.79 18.09
N GLU A 182 -3.62 -1.84 19.44
CA GLU A 182 -4.79 -2.28 20.19
C GLU A 182 -6.00 -1.36 19.98
N PHE A 183 -5.78 -0.04 19.93
CA PHE A 183 -6.85 0.92 19.68
C PHE A 183 -7.48 0.65 18.30
N LEU A 184 -6.68 0.54 17.25
CA LEU A 184 -7.16 0.27 15.90
C LEU A 184 -7.86 -1.09 15.80
N ALA A 185 -7.28 -2.14 16.38
CA ALA A 185 -7.82 -3.49 16.31
C ALA A 185 -9.10 -3.71 17.11
N LYS A 186 -9.25 -3.01 18.26
CA LYS A 186 -10.34 -3.27 19.21
C LYS A 186 -11.42 -2.19 19.23
N LYS A 187 -11.12 -0.98 18.73
CA LYS A 187 -12.02 0.18 18.82
C LYS A 187 -12.46 0.69 17.45
N ARG A 188 -11.83 0.22 16.37
CA ARG A 188 -12.15 0.62 15.00
C ARG A 188 -12.27 -0.62 14.11
N GLU A 189 -13.16 -0.56 13.16
CA GLU A 189 -13.40 -1.64 12.19
C GLU A 189 -12.63 -1.35 10.91
N ILE A 190 -11.28 -1.25 10.99
CA ILE A 190 -10.43 -0.99 9.85
C ILE A 190 -10.15 -2.28 9.06
N ASP A 191 -9.98 -2.15 7.74
CA ASP A 191 -9.62 -3.28 6.88
C ASP A 191 -8.12 -3.51 6.81
N GLY A 192 -7.33 -2.44 6.79
CA GLY A 192 -5.88 -2.50 6.69
C GLY A 192 -5.18 -1.31 7.34
N LEU A 193 -3.89 -1.50 7.60
CA LEU A 193 -2.99 -0.45 8.06
C LEU A 193 -1.82 -0.34 7.09
N GLY A 194 -1.47 0.88 6.65
CA GLY A 194 -0.30 1.16 5.82
C GLY A 194 0.68 2.08 6.52
N ILE A 195 1.96 1.98 6.16
CA ILE A 195 3.04 2.83 6.68
C ILE A 195 4.14 3.02 5.62
N ASP A 196 4.83 4.15 5.66
CA ASP A 196 5.96 4.46 4.78
C ASP A 196 7.32 4.04 5.36
N THR A 197 7.34 3.01 6.21
CA THR A 197 8.54 2.36 6.76
C THR A 197 8.59 0.88 6.35
N ALA A 198 9.69 0.21 6.69
CA ALA A 198 9.94 -1.19 6.34
C ALA A 198 9.15 -2.19 7.21
N SER A 199 8.46 -1.71 8.25
CA SER A 199 7.63 -2.52 9.14
C SER A 199 6.58 -1.65 9.84
N MET A 200 5.41 -2.23 10.16
CA MET A 200 4.41 -1.63 11.05
C MET A 200 4.97 -1.48 12.47
N ASP A 201 5.83 -2.39 12.92
CA ASP A 201 6.56 -2.25 14.17
C ASP A 201 7.76 -1.32 14.01
N PRO A 202 8.19 -0.58 15.04
CA PRO A 202 9.39 0.24 14.97
C PRO A 202 10.63 -0.63 14.71
N GLY A 203 11.67 -0.05 14.10
CA GLY A 203 12.90 -0.77 13.76
C GLY A 203 13.54 -1.48 14.95
N SER A 204 13.42 -0.93 16.15
CA SER A 204 13.92 -1.51 17.40
C SER A 204 13.05 -2.61 18.00
N SER A 205 11.93 -2.99 17.37
CA SER A 205 11.02 -4.01 17.89
C SER A 205 11.67 -5.38 17.90
N MET A 206 11.53 -6.08 19.03
CA MET A 206 12.02 -7.46 19.21
C MET A 206 10.88 -8.49 19.24
N ASP A 207 9.64 -8.05 19.34
CA ASP A 207 8.47 -8.90 19.50
C ASP A 207 7.42 -8.74 18.39
N PHE A 208 7.57 -7.76 17.49
CA PHE A 208 6.63 -7.48 16.41
C PHE A 208 5.18 -7.36 16.89
N ILE A 209 5.00 -6.63 17.99
CA ILE A 209 3.71 -6.61 18.71
C ILE A 209 2.59 -5.97 17.90
N ALA A 210 2.87 -4.97 17.06
CA ALA A 210 1.87 -4.36 16.20
C ALA A 210 1.36 -5.36 15.16
N HIS A 211 2.27 -6.12 14.52
CA HIS A 211 1.89 -7.22 13.63
C HIS A 211 1.00 -8.25 14.33
N GLN A 212 1.44 -8.76 15.51
CA GLN A 212 0.68 -9.77 16.23
C GLN A 212 -0.76 -9.31 16.53
N ILE A 213 -0.94 -8.05 16.96
CA ILE A 213 -2.24 -7.50 17.31
C ILE A 213 -3.12 -7.32 16.06
N LEU A 214 -2.59 -6.65 15.02
CA LEU A 214 -3.36 -6.32 13.82
C LEU A 214 -3.67 -7.58 13.00
N ASN A 215 -2.68 -8.40 12.71
CA ASN A 215 -2.88 -9.65 11.98
C ASN A 215 -3.75 -10.64 12.77
N GLY A 216 -3.58 -10.71 14.10
CA GLY A 216 -4.45 -11.47 14.99
C GLY A 216 -5.91 -11.04 14.95
N ALA A 217 -6.19 -9.76 14.66
CA ALA A 217 -7.51 -9.22 14.40
C ALA A 217 -7.97 -9.35 12.94
N ASN A 218 -7.21 -10.06 12.10
CA ASN A 218 -7.44 -10.24 10.66
C ASN A 218 -7.35 -8.94 9.85
N ILE A 219 -6.56 -7.96 10.31
CA ILE A 219 -6.24 -6.70 9.64
C ILE A 219 -4.92 -6.89 8.88
N TYR A 220 -4.89 -6.56 7.59
CA TYR A 220 -3.66 -6.68 6.78
C TYR A 220 -2.76 -5.45 6.93
N GLY A 221 -1.46 -5.62 6.64
CA GLY A 221 -0.47 -4.55 6.58
C GLY A 221 -0.13 -4.12 5.16
N LEU A 222 0.28 -2.87 4.99
CA LEU A 222 0.90 -2.34 3.79
C LEU A 222 2.19 -1.66 4.22
N GLU A 223 3.33 -2.11 3.72
CA GLU A 223 4.62 -1.59 4.12
C GLU A 223 5.36 -0.95 2.94
N ASN A 224 6.30 -0.06 3.24
CA ASN A 224 7.03 0.72 2.25
C ASN A 224 6.08 1.47 1.30
N VAL A 225 5.03 2.11 1.86
CA VAL A 225 4.06 2.88 1.07
C VAL A 225 4.73 4.17 0.58
N ALA A 226 4.67 4.41 -0.73
CA ALA A 226 5.23 5.61 -1.35
C ALA A 226 4.21 6.76 -1.40
N ASN A 227 4.71 7.98 -1.57
CA ASN A 227 3.93 9.18 -1.94
C ASN A 227 2.78 9.54 -0.96
N LEU A 228 2.90 9.19 0.33
CA LEU A 228 1.90 9.54 1.36
C LEU A 228 1.72 11.05 1.53
N GLU A 229 2.73 11.84 1.18
CA GLU A 229 2.68 13.30 1.25
C GLU A 229 1.69 13.92 0.26
N GLN A 230 1.27 13.18 -0.76
CA GLN A 230 0.32 13.65 -1.77
C GLN A 230 -1.14 13.44 -1.35
N LEU A 231 -1.38 12.72 -0.25
CA LEU A 231 -2.74 12.43 0.19
C LEU A 231 -3.26 13.45 1.22
N PRO A 232 -4.54 13.83 1.14
CA PRO A 232 -5.21 14.54 2.21
C PRO A 232 -5.43 13.63 3.43
N ALA A 233 -5.67 14.23 4.60
CA ALA A 233 -5.96 13.46 5.83
C ALA A 233 -7.14 12.50 5.69
N LYS A 234 -8.13 12.83 4.83
CA LYS A 234 -9.29 11.98 4.51
C LYS A 234 -9.89 12.37 3.15
N GLY A 235 -10.79 11.52 2.63
CA GLY A 235 -11.54 11.78 1.39
C GLY A 235 -10.99 11.05 0.17
N ALA A 236 -9.75 10.60 0.18
CA ALA A 236 -9.23 9.71 -0.86
C ALA A 236 -9.79 8.29 -0.70
N THR A 237 -9.84 7.54 -1.81
CA THR A 237 -10.12 6.10 -1.83
C THR A 237 -8.85 5.36 -2.18
N LEU A 238 -8.47 4.39 -1.37
CA LEU A 238 -7.31 3.53 -1.62
C LEU A 238 -7.74 2.22 -2.27
N LEU A 239 -6.92 1.73 -3.19
CA LEU A 239 -6.99 0.40 -3.79
C LEU A 239 -5.62 -0.26 -3.65
N ALA A 240 -5.53 -1.40 -2.95
CA ALA A 240 -4.31 -2.15 -2.72
C ALA A 240 -4.48 -3.58 -3.26
N LEU A 241 -3.96 -3.85 -4.46
CA LEU A 241 -4.12 -5.15 -5.14
C LEU A 241 -2.81 -5.92 -5.14
N PRO A 242 -2.60 -6.85 -4.19
CA PRO A 242 -1.39 -7.66 -4.13
C PRO A 242 -1.39 -8.77 -5.20
N MET A 243 -0.22 -9.33 -5.45
CA MET A 243 -0.11 -10.60 -6.15
C MET A 243 -0.88 -11.68 -5.39
N LYS A 244 -1.83 -12.34 -6.08
CA LYS A 244 -2.72 -13.33 -5.46
C LYS A 244 -2.04 -14.71 -5.34
N ILE A 245 -1.09 -14.83 -4.42
CA ILE A 245 -0.34 -16.07 -4.15
C ILE A 245 -1.22 -16.99 -3.31
N LYS A 246 -1.53 -18.21 -3.80
CA LYS A 246 -2.35 -19.17 -3.07
C LYS A 246 -1.61 -19.63 -1.81
N GLY A 247 -2.20 -19.37 -0.65
CA GLY A 247 -1.62 -19.70 0.64
C GLY A 247 -0.46 -18.77 1.07
N GLY A 248 -0.18 -17.70 0.31
CA GLY A 248 0.92 -16.77 0.60
C GLY A 248 0.68 -15.95 1.88
N THR A 249 1.78 -15.60 2.54
CA THR A 249 1.79 -14.79 3.76
C THR A 249 1.80 -13.30 3.47
N GLY A 250 2.21 -12.92 2.27
CA GLY A 250 2.28 -11.57 1.76
C GLY A 250 2.60 -11.55 0.27
N GLY A 251 2.86 -10.38 -0.27
CA GLY A 251 3.31 -10.25 -1.65
C GLY A 251 3.38 -8.82 -2.15
N PRO A 252 4.12 -8.59 -3.24
CA PRO A 252 4.17 -7.29 -3.90
C PRO A 252 2.77 -6.77 -4.20
N VAL A 253 2.56 -5.47 -3.96
CA VAL A 253 1.26 -4.83 -4.15
C VAL A 253 1.39 -3.56 -4.99
N ARG A 254 0.46 -3.32 -5.93
CA ARG A 254 0.28 -2.00 -6.52
C ARG A 254 -0.79 -1.25 -5.73
N ILE A 255 -0.39 -0.17 -5.09
CA ILE A 255 -1.28 0.69 -4.32
C ILE A 255 -1.60 1.92 -5.14
N ILE A 256 -2.88 2.24 -5.27
CA ILE A 256 -3.37 3.40 -6.00
C ILE A 256 -4.34 4.16 -5.08
N ALA A 257 -4.17 5.48 -5.01
CA ALA A 257 -5.14 6.35 -4.36
C ALA A 257 -5.87 7.21 -5.38
N PHE A 258 -7.17 7.35 -5.20
CA PHE A 258 -8.03 8.26 -5.96
C PHE A 258 -8.35 9.46 -5.07
N LEU A 259 -7.92 10.65 -5.49
CA LEU A 259 -8.20 11.90 -4.78
C LEU A 259 -9.67 12.31 -4.97
N PRO A 260 -10.25 13.03 -3.99
CA PRO A 260 -11.63 13.50 -4.04
C PRO A 260 -11.93 14.49 -5.18
#